data_19d5c064c4e14b14bd4df38ae5fec2a0
#
_entry.id   19d5c064c4e14b14bd4df38ae5fec2a0
#
_cell.length_a   1.000
_cell.length_b   1.000
_cell.length_c   1.000
_cell.angle_alpha   90.00
_cell.angle_beta   90.00
_cell.angle_gamma   90.00
#
_symmetry.space_group_name_H-M   'P 1'
#
loop_
_entity.id
_entity.type
_entity.pdbx_description
1 polymer ?
#
loop_
_entity_poly.entity_id
_entity_poly.type
_entity_poly.pdbx_seq_one_letter_code
_entity_poly.pdbx_strand_id
1 'polypeptide(L)'
;MNNRQQQLAAFDRLLTVMDELREKCPWDRKQTFESLRQNTIEETYELATALLQNDMNEISKELGDVLLHVVFYAKIGSELGAFDMADVCNKICDKLIFRHPHVYGEFAANNAKEVCEMWEQVKLKEKGGNKTVLTGIPEALPALVKAYRIQDKVANVGFDWEKREDVWAKVKEEIAEFEAEVENMDEEKATAEMGDLFFALVNAARLYNVRPDNALEKTNAKFIRRFNYVEQKAKEKGLSLKDMTLGEMESLWQEAKKLE
;
A
#
# COMPACT_ATOMS: atom_id res chain seq x y z
N MET A 1 27.88 10.07 0.63
CA MET A 1 26.57 10.58 0.16
C MET A 1 26.79 11.77 -0.76
N ASN A 2 25.96 11.93 -1.78
CA ASN A 2 26.01 13.06 -2.70
C ASN A 2 25.54 14.35 -2.02
N ASN A 3 26.13 15.48 -2.38
CA ASN A 3 25.69 16.78 -1.92
C ASN A 3 24.44 17.25 -2.70
N ARG A 4 23.82 18.37 -2.27
CA ARG A 4 22.58 18.89 -2.88
C ARG A 4 22.72 19.20 -4.36
N GLN A 5 23.83 19.77 -4.77
CA GLN A 5 24.06 20.11 -6.18
C GLN A 5 24.18 18.87 -7.06
N GLN A 6 24.85 17.81 -6.57
CA GLN A 6 24.93 16.55 -7.28
C GLN A 6 23.55 15.86 -7.42
N GLN A 7 22.71 15.95 -6.39
CA GLN A 7 21.34 15.43 -6.44
C GLN A 7 20.50 16.18 -7.47
N LEU A 8 20.61 17.51 -7.51
CA LEU A 8 19.90 18.33 -8.50
C LEU A 8 20.38 18.02 -9.93
N ALA A 9 21.70 17.90 -10.14
CA ALA A 9 22.25 17.54 -11.45
C ALA A 9 21.82 16.14 -11.92
N ALA A 10 21.71 15.18 -11.01
CA ALA A 10 21.20 13.84 -11.32
C ALA A 10 19.72 13.86 -11.73
N PHE A 11 18.90 14.67 -11.06
CA PHE A 11 17.50 14.84 -11.42
C PHE A 11 17.32 15.56 -12.76
N ASP A 12 18.09 16.61 -13.03
CA ASP A 12 18.14 17.33 -14.31
C ASP A 12 18.52 16.38 -15.47
N ARG A 13 19.51 15.51 -15.23
CA ARG A 13 19.87 14.44 -16.19
C ARG A 13 18.71 13.50 -16.48
N LEU A 14 17.91 13.10 -15.46
CA LEU A 14 16.75 12.26 -15.65
C LEU A 14 15.69 12.93 -16.54
N LEU A 15 15.43 14.23 -16.33
CA LEU A 15 14.53 15.00 -17.17
C LEU A 15 15.01 15.04 -18.63
N THR A 16 16.30 15.31 -18.84
CA THR A 16 16.92 15.31 -20.16
C THR A 16 16.79 13.95 -20.87
N VAL A 17 17.05 12.85 -20.15
CA VAL A 17 16.90 11.51 -20.70
C VAL A 17 15.46 11.23 -21.11
N MET A 18 14.48 11.63 -20.29
CA MET A 18 13.06 11.49 -20.62
C MET A 18 12.68 12.28 -21.87
N ASP A 19 13.17 13.52 -22.03
CA ASP A 19 12.96 14.33 -23.22
C ASP A 19 13.49 13.63 -24.47
N GLU A 20 14.69 13.08 -24.40
CA GLU A 20 15.30 12.33 -25.51
C GLU A 20 14.55 11.05 -25.84
N LEU A 21 14.10 10.30 -24.83
CA LEU A 21 13.30 9.08 -25.05
C LEU A 21 11.96 9.41 -25.73
N ARG A 22 11.27 10.43 -25.28
CA ARG A 22 10.01 10.87 -25.90
C ARG A 22 10.21 11.33 -27.35
N GLU A 23 11.32 11.94 -27.66
CA GLU A 23 11.64 12.37 -29.03
C GLU A 23 12.10 11.22 -29.92
N LYS A 24 12.98 10.34 -29.43
CA LYS A 24 13.76 9.42 -30.28
C LYS A 24 13.26 7.97 -30.20
N CYS A 25 12.71 7.50 -29.07
CA CYS A 25 12.29 6.13 -28.91
C CYS A 25 10.85 5.90 -29.43
N PRO A 26 10.63 5.01 -30.38
CA PRO A 26 9.28 4.76 -30.93
C PRO A 26 8.29 4.19 -29.92
N TRP A 27 8.79 3.49 -28.88
CA TRP A 27 7.93 2.93 -27.83
C TRP A 27 7.53 4.03 -26.84
N ASP A 28 8.48 4.79 -26.29
CA ASP A 28 8.21 5.85 -25.32
C ASP A 28 7.29 6.92 -25.92
N ARG A 29 7.51 7.31 -27.17
CA ARG A 29 6.68 8.29 -27.89
C ARG A 29 5.19 7.96 -27.95
N LYS A 30 4.85 6.68 -27.96
CA LYS A 30 3.46 6.21 -28.05
C LYS A 30 2.77 6.12 -26.71
N GLN A 31 3.50 6.22 -25.60
CA GLN A 31 2.92 6.06 -24.28
C GLN A 31 1.99 7.21 -23.92
N THR A 32 0.93 6.87 -23.20
CA THR A 32 -0.10 7.77 -22.68
C THR A 32 -0.27 7.57 -21.17
N PHE A 33 -1.04 8.43 -20.51
CA PHE A 33 -1.42 8.22 -19.10
C PHE A 33 -2.04 6.85 -18.87
N GLU A 34 -2.91 6.42 -19.78
CA GLU A 34 -3.63 5.14 -19.68
C GLU A 34 -2.71 3.95 -19.89
N SER A 35 -1.84 3.99 -20.95
CA SER A 35 -0.97 2.86 -21.28
C SER A 35 0.06 2.57 -20.18
N LEU A 36 0.53 3.59 -19.48
CA LEU A 36 1.51 3.45 -18.38
C LEU A 36 0.89 3.13 -17.03
N ARG A 37 -0.44 3.23 -16.89
CA ARG A 37 -1.10 3.07 -15.59
C ARG A 37 -0.83 1.71 -14.96
N GLN A 38 -0.87 0.64 -15.74
CA GLN A 38 -0.64 -0.71 -15.21
C GLN A 38 0.80 -0.87 -14.71
N ASN A 39 1.78 -0.44 -15.49
CA ASN A 39 3.19 -0.48 -15.10
C ASN A 39 3.43 0.31 -13.81
N THR A 40 2.83 1.50 -13.68
CA THR A 40 2.94 2.30 -12.44
C THR A 40 2.44 1.54 -11.21
N ILE A 41 1.36 0.76 -11.35
CA ILE A 41 0.84 -0.07 -10.25
C ILE A 41 1.85 -1.19 -9.93
N GLU A 42 2.41 -1.84 -10.95
CA GLU A 42 3.42 -2.90 -10.83
C GLU A 42 4.65 -2.39 -10.08
N GLU A 43 5.29 -1.31 -10.55
CA GLU A 43 6.45 -0.70 -9.87
C GLU A 43 6.15 -0.29 -8.43
N THR A 44 4.92 0.17 -8.16
CA THR A 44 4.51 0.50 -6.79
C THR A 44 4.46 -0.75 -5.89
N TYR A 45 4.04 -1.91 -6.40
CA TYR A 45 4.05 -3.16 -5.66
C TYR A 45 5.44 -3.77 -5.53
N GLU A 46 6.31 -3.61 -6.53
CA GLU A 46 7.72 -4.01 -6.44
C GLU A 46 8.44 -3.21 -5.38
N LEU A 47 8.26 -1.89 -5.35
CA LEU A 47 8.75 -1.04 -4.27
C LEU A 47 8.19 -1.47 -2.90
N ALA A 48 6.89 -1.76 -2.80
CA ALA A 48 6.28 -2.21 -1.55
C ALA A 48 6.91 -3.53 -1.06
N THR A 49 7.22 -4.45 -1.96
CA THR A 49 7.91 -5.72 -1.66
C THR A 49 9.33 -5.48 -1.15
N ALA A 50 10.11 -4.65 -1.86
CA ALA A 50 11.48 -4.29 -1.45
C ALA A 50 11.50 -3.63 -0.05
N LEU A 51 10.54 -2.75 0.24
CA LEU A 51 10.37 -2.11 1.55
C LEU A 51 10.09 -3.13 2.66
N LEU A 52 9.25 -4.14 2.43
CA LEU A 52 8.95 -5.18 3.41
C LEU A 52 10.16 -6.10 3.68
N GLN A 53 10.98 -6.32 2.66
CA GLN A 53 12.22 -7.11 2.75
C GLN A 53 13.38 -6.31 3.35
N ASN A 54 13.25 -4.98 3.43
CA ASN A 54 14.29 -4.06 3.89
C ASN A 54 15.59 -4.16 3.06
N ASP A 55 15.47 -4.47 1.75
CA ASP A 55 16.59 -4.53 0.83
C ASP A 55 16.89 -3.14 0.26
N MET A 56 17.97 -2.52 0.74
CA MET A 56 18.33 -1.14 0.36
C MET A 56 18.70 -0.99 -1.12
N ASN A 57 19.20 -2.04 -1.76
CA ASN A 57 19.54 -1.99 -3.18
C ASN A 57 18.28 -2.06 -4.04
N GLU A 58 17.39 -3.01 -3.74
CA GLU A 58 16.11 -3.10 -4.42
C GLU A 58 15.23 -1.87 -4.14
N ILE A 59 15.17 -1.38 -2.89
CA ILE A 59 14.46 -0.12 -2.57
C ILE A 59 14.97 1.03 -3.44
N SER A 60 16.30 1.16 -3.61
CA SER A 60 16.87 2.24 -4.43
C SER A 60 16.52 2.10 -5.90
N LYS A 61 16.48 0.86 -6.42
CA LYS A 61 16.10 0.55 -7.80
C LYS A 61 14.62 0.89 -8.02
N GLU A 62 13.74 0.31 -7.23
CA GLU A 62 12.29 0.48 -7.38
C GLU A 62 11.82 1.94 -7.15
N LEU A 63 12.52 2.69 -6.28
CA LEU A 63 12.31 4.14 -6.17
C LEU A 63 12.66 4.85 -7.49
N GLY A 64 13.67 4.38 -8.22
CA GLY A 64 14.03 4.89 -9.55
C GLY A 64 12.91 4.64 -10.56
N ASP A 65 12.33 3.44 -10.57
CA ASP A 65 11.27 3.05 -11.49
C ASP A 65 9.95 3.78 -11.19
N VAL A 66 9.57 3.95 -9.94
CA VAL A 66 8.44 4.82 -9.55
C VAL A 66 8.70 6.28 -9.94
N LEU A 67 9.92 6.79 -9.73
CA LEU A 67 10.30 8.16 -10.11
C LEU A 67 10.27 8.34 -11.64
N LEU A 68 10.70 7.34 -12.41
CA LEU A 68 10.58 7.33 -13.86
C LEU A 68 9.14 7.57 -14.30
N HIS A 69 8.18 6.87 -13.72
CA HIS A 69 6.75 7.07 -14.03
C HIS A 69 6.26 8.48 -13.69
N VAL A 70 6.70 9.04 -12.55
CA VAL A 70 6.36 10.43 -12.20
C VAL A 70 6.87 11.42 -13.25
N VAL A 71 8.14 11.28 -13.67
CA VAL A 71 8.75 12.13 -14.70
C VAL A 71 8.10 11.94 -16.06
N PHE A 72 7.75 10.69 -16.40
CA PHE A 72 7.08 10.36 -17.65
C PHE A 72 5.71 11.02 -17.75
N TYR A 73 4.90 10.92 -16.70
CA TYR A 73 3.60 11.61 -16.65
C TYR A 73 3.73 13.13 -16.69
N ALA A 74 4.73 13.70 -16.02
CA ALA A 74 4.98 15.13 -16.08
C ALA A 74 5.36 15.57 -17.51
N LYS A 75 6.15 14.74 -18.23
CA LYS A 75 6.51 15.00 -19.63
C LYS A 75 5.28 14.93 -20.55
N ILE A 76 4.44 13.91 -20.41
CA ILE A 76 3.17 13.81 -21.19
C ILE A 76 2.27 15.02 -20.88
N GLY A 77 2.16 15.42 -19.60
CA GLY A 77 1.42 16.61 -19.20
C GLY A 77 1.91 17.90 -19.86
N SER A 78 3.24 18.06 -19.96
CA SER A 78 3.88 19.18 -20.63
C SER A 78 3.62 19.21 -22.13
N GLU A 79 3.66 18.05 -22.79
CA GLU A 79 3.32 17.92 -24.23
C GLU A 79 1.86 18.29 -24.54
N LEU A 80 0.98 18.10 -23.58
CA LEU A 80 -0.44 18.50 -23.66
C LEU A 80 -0.68 19.95 -23.22
N GLY A 81 0.34 20.67 -22.76
CA GLY A 81 0.23 22.03 -22.24
C GLY A 81 -0.58 22.14 -20.95
N ALA A 82 -0.70 21.04 -20.17
CA ALA A 82 -1.53 20.98 -18.97
C ALA A 82 -0.76 21.23 -17.67
N PHE A 83 0.39 20.62 -17.51
CA PHE A 83 1.33 20.79 -16.37
C PHE A 83 2.69 20.19 -16.71
N ASP A 84 3.71 20.59 -15.97
CA ASP A 84 5.06 20.03 -16.08
C ASP A 84 5.61 19.55 -14.73
N MET A 85 6.88 19.14 -14.70
CA MET A 85 7.53 18.64 -13.48
C MET A 85 7.67 19.72 -12.40
N ALA A 86 7.83 21.00 -12.79
CA ALA A 86 7.87 22.10 -11.84
C ALA A 86 6.51 22.30 -11.15
N ASP A 87 5.42 22.18 -11.90
CA ASP A 87 4.06 22.22 -11.35
C ASP A 87 3.82 21.09 -10.35
N VAL A 88 4.27 19.87 -10.69
CA VAL A 88 4.15 18.70 -9.79
C VAL A 88 4.91 18.96 -8.49
N CYS A 89 6.16 19.40 -8.58
CA CYS A 89 7.00 19.69 -7.42
C CYS A 89 6.44 20.85 -6.57
N ASN A 90 6.05 21.96 -7.20
CA ASN A 90 5.52 23.10 -6.47
C ASN A 90 4.20 22.77 -5.77
N LYS A 91 3.26 22.13 -6.45
CA LYS A 91 1.99 21.71 -5.84
C LYS A 91 2.17 20.83 -4.61
N ILE A 92 3.12 19.87 -4.64
CA ILE A 92 3.35 19.03 -3.46
C ILE A 92 4.08 19.82 -2.36
N CYS A 93 5.02 20.73 -2.68
CA CYS A 93 5.66 21.58 -1.71
C CYS A 93 4.65 22.49 -0.99
N ASP A 94 3.82 23.21 -1.75
CA ASP A 94 2.78 24.07 -1.21
C ASP A 94 1.82 23.31 -0.28
N LYS A 95 1.41 22.13 -0.71
CA LYS A 95 0.57 21.24 0.09
C LYS A 95 1.26 20.81 1.39
N LEU A 96 2.54 20.46 1.35
CA LEU A 96 3.31 20.07 2.53
C LEU A 96 3.48 21.23 3.48
N ILE A 97 3.83 22.41 2.99
CA ILE A 97 3.97 23.65 3.77
C ILE A 97 2.64 23.98 4.46
N PHE A 98 1.53 23.97 3.71
CA PHE A 98 0.20 24.25 4.25
C PHE A 98 -0.21 23.26 5.34
N ARG A 99 0.12 21.96 5.16
CA ARG A 99 -0.27 20.88 6.10
C ARG A 99 0.64 20.73 7.31
N HIS A 100 1.76 21.48 7.36
CA HIS A 100 2.71 21.44 8.48
C HIS A 100 2.90 22.82 9.13
N PRO A 101 1.82 23.46 9.63
CA PRO A 101 1.94 24.78 10.25
C PRO A 101 2.77 24.76 11.55
N HIS A 102 3.04 23.59 12.12
CA HIS A 102 3.96 23.39 13.25
C HIS A 102 5.45 23.42 12.83
N VAL A 103 5.76 23.36 11.52
CA VAL A 103 7.11 23.45 10.97
C VAL A 103 7.32 24.79 10.26
N TYR A 104 6.32 25.26 9.53
CA TYR A 104 6.41 26.43 8.64
C TYR A 104 5.58 27.64 9.12
N GLY A 105 4.87 27.53 10.23
CA GLY A 105 4.01 28.57 10.82
C GLY A 105 4.24 28.74 12.33
N GLU A 106 3.29 29.36 12.99
CA GLU A 106 3.37 29.69 14.42
C GLU A 106 2.75 28.62 15.34
N PHE A 107 2.26 27.51 14.80
CA PHE A 107 1.60 26.46 15.55
C PHE A 107 2.63 25.53 16.21
N ALA A 108 2.50 25.27 17.52
CA ALA A 108 3.36 24.31 18.22
C ALA A 108 2.65 22.95 18.34
N ALA A 109 3.28 21.86 17.94
CA ALA A 109 2.86 20.51 18.22
C ALA A 109 4.00 19.77 18.93
N ASN A 110 3.70 19.14 20.06
CA ASN A 110 4.69 18.54 20.94
C ASN A 110 4.85 17.01 20.73
N ASN A 111 3.91 16.39 20.03
CA ASN A 111 3.93 14.96 19.75
C ASN A 111 3.18 14.61 18.46
N ALA A 112 3.43 13.38 17.96
CA ALA A 112 2.86 12.89 16.71
C ALA A 112 1.33 12.83 16.70
N LYS A 113 0.69 12.62 17.86
CA LYS A 113 -0.77 12.56 17.97
C LYS A 113 -1.39 13.93 17.70
N GLU A 114 -0.87 14.99 18.32
CA GLU A 114 -1.29 16.38 18.06
C GLU A 114 -1.12 16.76 16.59
N VAL A 115 -0.04 16.31 15.95
CA VAL A 115 0.17 16.52 14.51
C VAL A 115 -0.90 15.82 13.68
N CYS A 116 -1.27 14.58 13.99
CA CYS A 116 -2.30 13.83 13.26
C CYS A 116 -3.69 14.47 13.40
N GLU A 117 -4.07 14.87 14.61
CA GLU A 117 -5.35 15.55 14.87
C GLU A 117 -5.43 16.89 14.12
N MET A 118 -4.36 17.66 14.13
CA MET A 118 -4.25 18.91 13.39
C MET A 118 -4.33 18.68 11.87
N TRP A 119 -3.71 17.66 11.35
CA TRP A 119 -3.72 17.32 9.92
C TRP A 119 -5.13 17.10 9.36
N GLU A 120 -6.01 16.41 10.09
CA GLU A 120 -7.38 16.23 9.64
C GLU A 120 -8.15 17.56 9.62
N GLN A 121 -7.95 18.43 10.62
CA GLN A 121 -8.55 19.77 10.64
C GLN A 121 -8.03 20.65 9.49
N VAL A 122 -6.74 20.60 9.21
CA VAL A 122 -6.13 21.37 8.12
C VAL A 122 -6.63 20.89 6.75
N LYS A 123 -6.77 19.57 6.55
CA LYS A 123 -7.34 18.99 5.31
C LYS A 123 -8.78 19.43 5.05
N LEU A 124 -9.59 19.62 6.10
CA LEU A 124 -10.95 20.12 5.94
C LEU A 124 -11.00 21.60 5.52
N LYS A 125 -9.95 22.38 5.84
CA LYS A 125 -9.83 23.81 5.48
C LYS A 125 -9.15 24.04 4.13
N GLU A 126 -8.58 23.00 3.52
CA GLU A 126 -7.88 23.09 2.24
C GLU A 126 -8.86 23.48 1.11
N LYS A 127 -8.53 24.52 0.31
CA LYS A 127 -9.33 24.90 -0.86
C LYS A 127 -9.43 23.73 -1.85
N GLY A 128 -10.63 23.23 -2.09
CA GLY A 128 -10.85 22.02 -2.89
C GLY A 128 -10.62 20.72 -2.11
N GLY A 129 -10.44 20.80 -0.77
CA GLY A 129 -10.29 19.66 0.11
C GLY A 129 -11.53 18.79 0.23
N ASN A 130 -11.40 17.73 1.00
CA ASN A 130 -12.45 16.73 1.18
C ASN A 130 -13.71 17.35 1.82
N LYS A 131 -14.85 17.23 1.14
CA LYS A 131 -16.15 17.73 1.65
C LYS A 131 -16.68 16.89 2.81
N THR A 132 -16.27 15.64 2.92
CA THR A 132 -16.63 14.72 4.01
C THR A 132 -15.41 13.96 4.49
N VAL A 133 -15.50 13.35 5.67
CA VAL A 133 -14.40 12.56 6.26
C VAL A 133 -13.87 11.48 5.32
N LEU A 134 -14.77 10.79 4.62
CA LEU A 134 -14.42 9.67 3.74
C LEU A 134 -14.10 10.07 2.30
N THR A 135 -14.34 11.32 1.91
CA THR A 135 -13.95 11.81 0.58
C THR A 135 -12.44 11.70 0.37
N GLY A 136 -12.03 11.34 -0.85
CA GLY A 136 -10.62 11.22 -1.24
C GLY A 136 -9.96 9.89 -0.85
N ILE A 137 -10.75 8.87 -0.51
CA ILE A 137 -10.29 7.48 -0.49
C ILE A 137 -10.37 6.97 -1.92
N PRO A 138 -9.23 6.57 -2.54
CA PRO A 138 -9.26 6.08 -3.92
C PRO A 138 -10.10 4.80 -4.04
N GLU A 139 -10.96 4.73 -5.04
CA GLU A 139 -11.81 3.56 -5.29
C GLU A 139 -11.00 2.31 -5.62
N ALA A 140 -9.87 2.50 -6.31
CA ALA A 140 -8.98 1.42 -6.75
C ALA A 140 -8.05 0.85 -5.66
N LEU A 141 -8.13 1.32 -4.41
CA LEU A 141 -7.32 0.74 -3.34
C LEU A 141 -7.67 -0.73 -3.10
N PRO A 142 -6.67 -1.61 -2.85
CA PRO A 142 -6.89 -2.96 -2.37
C PRO A 142 -7.80 -2.98 -1.13
N ALA A 143 -8.67 -3.98 -1.02
CA ALA A 143 -9.75 -3.98 -0.04
C ALA A 143 -9.27 -3.85 1.41
N LEU A 144 -8.20 -4.56 1.82
CA LEU A 144 -7.63 -4.47 3.16
C LEU A 144 -7.08 -3.08 3.47
N VAL A 145 -6.33 -2.50 2.52
CA VAL A 145 -5.78 -1.14 2.64
C VAL A 145 -6.90 -0.11 2.71
N LYS A 146 -7.96 -0.30 1.91
CA LYS A 146 -9.14 0.58 1.91
C LYS A 146 -9.89 0.51 3.23
N ALA A 147 -10.16 -0.68 3.75
CA ALA A 147 -10.83 -0.87 5.04
C ALA A 147 -10.05 -0.21 6.18
N TYR A 148 -8.74 -0.46 6.27
CA TYR A 148 -7.88 0.21 7.24
C TYR A 148 -7.96 1.73 7.12
N ARG A 149 -7.90 2.27 5.89
CA ARG A 149 -7.94 3.72 5.65
C ARG A 149 -9.28 4.35 6.01
N ILE A 150 -10.39 3.66 5.77
CA ILE A 150 -11.74 4.08 6.20
C ILE A 150 -11.78 4.21 7.72
N GLN A 151 -11.39 3.16 8.42
CA GLN A 151 -11.41 3.11 9.89
C GLN A 151 -10.48 4.15 10.52
N ASP A 152 -9.27 4.30 9.99
CA ASP A 152 -8.32 5.32 10.43
C ASP A 152 -8.90 6.75 10.32
N LYS A 153 -9.60 7.05 9.21
CA LYS A 153 -10.22 8.36 9.01
C LYS A 153 -11.38 8.63 9.96
N VAL A 154 -12.24 7.65 10.21
CA VAL A 154 -13.39 7.84 11.12
C VAL A 154 -12.96 7.88 12.59
N ALA A 155 -11.90 7.14 12.95
CA ALA A 155 -11.30 7.20 14.27
C ALA A 155 -10.77 8.62 14.60
N ASN A 156 -10.14 9.29 13.62
CA ASN A 156 -9.62 10.65 13.79
C ASN A 156 -10.70 11.72 14.03
N VAL A 157 -11.97 11.41 13.81
CA VAL A 157 -13.11 12.30 14.16
C VAL A 157 -13.92 11.79 15.34
N GLY A 158 -13.38 10.84 16.10
CA GLY A 158 -13.96 10.34 17.33
C GLY A 158 -14.91 9.15 17.18
N PHE A 159 -15.05 8.59 15.97
CA PHE A 159 -15.80 7.34 15.75
C PHE A 159 -14.87 6.14 15.91
N ASP A 160 -14.58 5.79 17.16
CA ASP A 160 -13.68 4.68 17.50
C ASP A 160 -14.09 4.04 18.84
N TRP A 161 -13.55 2.86 19.10
CA TRP A 161 -13.74 2.14 20.36
C TRP A 161 -13.07 2.88 21.54
N GLU A 162 -13.76 3.00 22.65
CA GLU A 162 -13.17 3.56 23.88
C GLU A 162 -12.06 2.67 24.45
N LYS A 163 -12.27 1.35 24.37
CA LYS A 163 -11.28 0.33 24.78
C LYS A 163 -11.00 -0.60 23.61
N ARG A 164 -9.73 -0.76 23.31
CA ARG A 164 -9.28 -1.62 22.20
C ARG A 164 -9.69 -3.10 22.38
N GLU A 165 -9.89 -3.53 23.63
CA GLU A 165 -10.28 -4.90 23.96
C GLU A 165 -11.70 -5.23 23.49
N ASP A 166 -12.58 -4.22 23.44
CA ASP A 166 -13.98 -4.39 23.08
C ASP A 166 -14.18 -4.78 21.61
N VAL A 167 -13.19 -4.51 20.74
CA VAL A 167 -13.24 -4.92 19.33
C VAL A 167 -13.34 -6.43 19.16
N TRP A 168 -12.80 -7.21 20.12
CA TRP A 168 -12.87 -8.68 20.06
C TRP A 168 -14.27 -9.24 20.26
N ALA A 169 -15.14 -8.50 20.96
CA ALA A 169 -16.55 -8.86 21.04
C ALA A 169 -17.21 -8.78 19.66
N LYS A 170 -16.92 -7.70 18.89
CA LYS A 170 -17.43 -7.55 17.53
C LYS A 170 -16.86 -8.61 16.56
N VAL A 171 -15.57 -8.92 16.65
CA VAL A 171 -14.99 -10.01 15.83
C VAL A 171 -15.69 -11.35 16.08
N LYS A 172 -16.02 -11.66 17.35
CA LYS A 172 -16.74 -12.91 17.68
C LYS A 172 -18.20 -12.90 17.22
N GLU A 173 -18.84 -11.75 17.24
CA GLU A 173 -20.18 -11.53 16.69
C GLU A 173 -20.18 -11.84 15.19
N GLU A 174 -19.28 -11.21 14.41
CA GLU A 174 -19.18 -11.45 12.96
C GLU A 174 -18.85 -12.90 12.59
N ILE A 175 -18.05 -13.58 13.42
CA ILE A 175 -17.80 -15.02 13.24
C ILE A 175 -19.10 -15.81 13.39
N ALA A 176 -19.88 -15.52 14.43
CA ALA A 176 -21.13 -16.25 14.69
C ALA A 176 -22.19 -15.97 13.62
N GLU A 177 -22.27 -14.74 13.12
CA GLU A 177 -23.18 -14.36 12.04
C GLU A 177 -22.78 -15.05 10.73
N PHE A 178 -21.50 -15.08 10.40
CA PHE A 178 -20.99 -15.84 9.23
C PHE A 178 -21.29 -17.35 9.35
N GLU A 179 -21.03 -17.98 10.52
CA GLU A 179 -21.29 -19.40 10.75
C GLU A 179 -22.78 -19.72 10.58
N ALA A 180 -23.68 -18.86 11.08
CA ALA A 180 -25.12 -19.03 10.95
C ALA A 180 -25.59 -19.00 9.49
N GLU A 181 -25.06 -18.08 8.67
CA GLU A 181 -25.45 -18.00 7.25
C GLU A 181 -24.85 -19.14 6.41
N VAL A 182 -23.67 -19.65 6.79
CA VAL A 182 -23.11 -20.89 6.20
C VAL A 182 -24.01 -22.09 6.51
N GLU A 183 -24.50 -22.23 7.75
CA GLU A 183 -25.44 -23.30 8.13
C GLU A 183 -26.78 -23.19 7.41
N ASN A 184 -27.25 -21.96 7.14
CA ASN A 184 -28.46 -21.68 6.39
C ASN A 184 -28.30 -21.89 4.87
N MET A 185 -27.08 -22.14 4.39
CA MET A 185 -26.73 -22.26 2.95
C MET A 185 -27.11 -21.00 2.13
N ASP A 186 -27.09 -19.81 2.75
CA ASP A 186 -27.31 -18.52 2.10
C ASP A 186 -25.96 -17.93 1.67
N GLU A 187 -25.55 -18.20 0.44
CA GLU A 187 -24.25 -17.78 -0.09
C GLU A 187 -24.11 -16.24 -0.17
N GLU A 188 -25.19 -15.54 -0.47
CA GLU A 188 -25.16 -14.07 -0.58
C GLU A 188 -24.95 -13.43 0.79
N LYS A 189 -25.68 -13.86 1.79
CA LYS A 189 -25.53 -13.39 3.16
C LYS A 189 -24.20 -13.82 3.76
N ALA A 190 -23.80 -15.10 3.60
CA ALA A 190 -22.49 -15.56 4.05
C ALA A 190 -21.34 -14.74 3.44
N THR A 191 -21.48 -14.29 2.18
CA THR A 191 -20.48 -13.38 1.56
C THR A 191 -20.47 -12.01 2.23
N ALA A 192 -21.62 -11.47 2.62
CA ALA A 192 -21.71 -10.20 3.33
C ALA A 192 -21.06 -10.30 4.71
N GLU A 193 -21.44 -11.30 5.51
CA GLU A 193 -20.90 -11.52 6.87
C GLU A 193 -19.38 -11.79 6.85
N MET A 194 -18.88 -12.51 5.84
CA MET A 194 -17.44 -12.66 5.65
C MET A 194 -16.76 -11.31 5.40
N GLY A 195 -17.40 -10.39 4.66
CA GLY A 195 -16.93 -9.03 4.46
C GLY A 195 -16.86 -8.25 5.78
N ASP A 196 -17.88 -8.35 6.61
CA ASP A 196 -17.96 -7.69 7.92
C ASP A 196 -16.95 -8.26 8.91
N LEU A 197 -16.72 -9.58 8.89
CA LEU A 197 -15.65 -10.23 9.64
C LEU A 197 -14.27 -9.71 9.24
N PHE A 198 -13.96 -9.61 7.95
CA PHE A 198 -12.70 -9.00 7.50
C PHE A 198 -12.56 -7.56 7.96
N PHE A 199 -13.64 -6.78 7.90
CA PHE A 199 -13.64 -5.40 8.33
C PHE A 199 -13.40 -5.28 9.85
N ALA A 200 -14.01 -6.14 10.65
CA ALA A 200 -13.79 -6.22 12.10
C ALA A 200 -12.35 -6.63 12.45
N LEU A 201 -11.78 -7.61 11.74
CA LEU A 201 -10.38 -8.02 11.90
C LEU A 201 -9.39 -6.90 11.54
N VAL A 202 -9.65 -6.15 10.47
CA VAL A 202 -8.85 -4.97 10.11
C VAL A 202 -8.90 -3.92 11.21
N ASN A 203 -10.08 -3.70 11.82
CA ASN A 203 -10.22 -2.77 12.94
C ASN A 203 -9.46 -3.24 14.19
N ALA A 204 -9.54 -4.52 14.51
CA ALA A 204 -8.75 -5.09 15.59
C ALA A 204 -7.25 -4.87 15.34
N ALA A 205 -6.76 -5.19 14.14
CA ALA A 205 -5.36 -4.95 13.77
C ALA A 205 -4.96 -3.47 13.97
N ARG A 206 -5.80 -2.52 13.53
CA ARG A 206 -5.56 -1.08 13.68
C ARG A 206 -5.42 -0.66 15.15
N LEU A 207 -6.33 -1.10 16.01
CA LEU A 207 -6.32 -0.77 17.44
C LEU A 207 -5.08 -1.32 18.18
N TYR A 208 -4.48 -2.40 17.65
CA TYR A 208 -3.22 -2.95 18.16
C TYR A 208 -1.99 -2.47 17.37
N ASN A 209 -2.13 -1.40 16.57
CA ASN A 209 -1.06 -0.83 15.74
C ASN A 209 -0.42 -1.83 14.76
N VAL A 210 -1.19 -2.80 14.29
CA VAL A 210 -0.79 -3.75 13.26
C VAL A 210 -1.33 -3.29 11.90
N ARG A 211 -0.48 -3.29 10.88
CA ARG A 211 -0.92 -3.07 9.49
C ARG A 211 -1.38 -4.40 8.90
N PRO A 212 -2.68 -4.63 8.67
CA PRO A 212 -3.20 -5.94 8.29
C PRO A 212 -2.68 -6.43 6.93
N ASP A 213 -2.54 -5.52 5.96
CA ASP A 213 -1.98 -5.81 4.65
C ASP A 213 -0.53 -6.32 4.76
N ASN A 214 0.34 -5.57 5.45
CA ASN A 214 1.72 -5.99 5.70
C ASN A 214 1.82 -7.31 6.49
N ALA A 215 0.91 -7.53 7.43
CA ALA A 215 0.89 -8.76 8.23
C ALA A 215 0.52 -9.97 7.38
N LEU A 216 -0.48 -9.82 6.50
CA LEU A 216 -0.92 -10.87 5.58
C LEU A 216 0.16 -11.14 4.53
N GLU A 217 0.78 -10.11 3.96
CA GLU A 217 1.85 -10.27 2.97
C GLU A 217 3.07 -11.01 3.54
N LYS A 218 3.49 -10.70 4.77
CA LYS A 218 4.53 -11.48 5.46
C LYS A 218 4.14 -12.95 5.64
N THR A 219 2.85 -13.22 5.83
CA THR A 219 2.34 -14.59 5.93
C THR A 219 2.33 -15.28 4.57
N ASN A 220 1.94 -14.57 3.51
CA ASN A 220 2.01 -15.05 2.14
C ASN A 220 3.45 -15.42 1.75
N ALA A 221 4.39 -14.52 1.96
CA ALA A 221 5.81 -14.74 1.67
C ALA A 221 6.36 -15.95 2.46
N LYS A 222 5.99 -16.07 3.73
CA LYS A 222 6.34 -17.23 4.57
C LYS A 222 5.75 -18.53 4.02
N PHE A 223 4.48 -18.51 3.60
CA PHE A 223 3.82 -19.67 3.03
C PHE A 223 4.51 -20.10 1.72
N ILE A 224 4.75 -19.18 0.80
CA ILE A 224 5.41 -19.43 -0.48
C ILE A 224 6.80 -20.04 -0.24
N ARG A 225 7.60 -19.46 0.65
CA ARG A 225 8.94 -19.96 0.97
C ARG A 225 8.92 -21.40 1.48
N ARG A 226 7.99 -21.72 2.40
CA ARG A 226 7.85 -23.07 2.93
C ARG A 226 7.34 -24.05 1.89
N PHE A 227 6.40 -23.63 1.05
CA PHE A 227 5.88 -24.49 -0.01
C PHE A 227 6.93 -24.77 -1.09
N ASN A 228 7.74 -23.78 -1.45
CA ASN A 228 8.90 -23.99 -2.34
C ASN A 228 9.87 -25.02 -1.78
N TYR A 229 10.08 -25.05 -0.46
CA TYR A 229 10.87 -26.11 0.18
C TYR A 229 10.22 -27.49 0.00
N VAL A 230 8.91 -27.61 0.19
CA VAL A 230 8.17 -28.86 -0.04
C VAL A 230 8.34 -29.32 -1.49
N GLU A 231 8.16 -28.43 -2.47
CA GLU A 231 8.36 -28.73 -3.88
C GLU A 231 9.79 -29.18 -4.21
N GLN A 232 10.77 -28.49 -3.66
CA GLN A 232 12.17 -28.85 -3.84
C GLN A 232 12.45 -30.23 -3.29
N LYS A 233 11.99 -30.55 -2.08
CA LYS A 233 12.19 -31.85 -1.45
C LYS A 233 11.45 -32.97 -2.16
N ALA A 234 10.28 -32.73 -2.70
CA ALA A 234 9.57 -33.67 -3.56
C ALA A 234 10.40 -33.99 -4.83
N LYS A 235 10.90 -32.96 -5.53
CA LYS A 235 11.77 -33.14 -6.69
C LYS A 235 13.05 -33.92 -6.38
N GLU A 236 13.73 -33.64 -5.26
CA GLU A 236 14.91 -34.35 -4.81
C GLU A 236 14.65 -35.83 -4.58
N LYS A 237 13.42 -36.19 -4.18
CA LYS A 237 12.97 -37.59 -3.99
C LYS A 237 12.40 -38.21 -5.27
N GLY A 238 12.36 -37.49 -6.40
CA GLY A 238 11.77 -37.95 -7.66
C GLY A 238 10.25 -38.11 -7.62
N LEU A 239 9.59 -37.44 -6.68
CA LEU A 239 8.13 -37.51 -6.47
C LEU A 239 7.45 -36.29 -7.10
N SER A 240 6.24 -36.53 -7.64
CA SER A 240 5.33 -35.44 -8.01
C SER A 240 4.49 -35.06 -6.78
N LEU A 241 4.25 -33.77 -6.57
CA LEU A 241 3.35 -33.32 -5.47
C LEU A 241 1.95 -33.96 -5.57
N LYS A 242 1.48 -34.28 -6.78
CA LYS A 242 0.18 -34.92 -7.00
C LYS A 242 0.12 -36.36 -6.48
N ASP A 243 1.27 -37.02 -6.39
CA ASP A 243 1.38 -38.41 -5.97
C ASP A 243 1.67 -38.52 -4.47
N MET A 244 1.91 -37.36 -3.80
CA MET A 244 2.16 -37.29 -2.36
C MET A 244 0.86 -37.16 -1.58
N THR A 245 0.81 -37.81 -0.43
CA THR A 245 -0.26 -37.62 0.54
C THR A 245 -0.09 -36.28 1.27
N LEU A 246 -1.20 -35.76 1.81
CA LEU A 246 -1.15 -34.55 2.64
C LEU A 246 -0.20 -34.70 3.83
N GLY A 247 -0.15 -35.89 4.45
CA GLY A 247 0.74 -36.17 5.59
C GLY A 247 2.23 -36.11 5.22
N GLU A 248 2.60 -36.59 4.03
CA GLU A 248 3.97 -36.48 3.54
C GLU A 248 4.35 -35.04 3.26
N MET A 249 3.46 -34.25 2.62
CA MET A 249 3.68 -32.81 2.40
C MET A 249 3.76 -32.04 3.71
N GLU A 250 2.89 -32.35 4.69
CA GLU A 250 2.91 -31.74 6.03
C GLU A 250 4.21 -32.04 6.77
N SER A 251 4.76 -33.25 6.65
CA SER A 251 6.06 -33.59 7.23
C SER A 251 7.16 -32.66 6.69
N LEU A 252 7.24 -32.45 5.37
CA LEU A 252 8.19 -31.53 4.75
C LEU A 252 7.93 -30.07 5.13
N TRP A 253 6.66 -29.70 5.28
CA TRP A 253 6.28 -28.38 5.78
C TRP A 253 6.78 -28.12 7.21
N GLN A 254 6.68 -29.12 8.10
CA GLN A 254 7.22 -29.01 9.47
C GLN A 254 8.74 -28.98 9.48
N GLU A 255 9.42 -29.63 8.53
CA GLU A 255 10.86 -29.47 8.33
C GLU A 255 11.20 -28.03 7.94
N ALA A 256 10.49 -27.46 6.96
CA ALA A 256 10.69 -26.07 6.54
C ALA A 256 10.51 -25.08 7.70
N LYS A 257 9.54 -25.29 8.59
CA LYS A 257 9.33 -24.47 9.80
C LYS A 257 10.49 -24.49 10.78
N LYS A 258 11.24 -25.59 10.85
CA LYS A 258 12.39 -25.72 11.77
C LYS A 258 13.65 -25.04 11.25
N LEU A 259 13.69 -24.71 9.95
CA LEU A 259 14.81 -24.05 9.30
C LEU A 259 14.73 -22.51 9.34
N GLU A 260 13.60 -21.95 9.79
CA GLU A 260 13.37 -20.52 10.01
C GLU A 260 13.70 -20.12 11.45
#